data_9734e64e87cde25d6c3fe4a7a2741572
#
_entry.id   9734e64e87cde25d6c3fe4a7a2741572
#
_cell.length_a   1.000
_cell.length_b   1.000
_cell.length_c   1.000
_cell.angle_alpha   90.00
_cell.angle_beta   90.00
_cell.angle_gamma   90.00
#
_symmetry.space_group_name_H-M   'P 1'
#
loop_
_entity.id
_entity.type
_entity.pdbx_description
1 polymer ?
#
loop_
_entity_poly.entity_id
_entity_poly.type
_entity_poly.pdbx_seq_one_letter_code
_entity_poly.pdbx_strand_id
1 'polypeptide(L)'
;MPDPDCLFCKIVAGDIPSTSVYQDEHVYAFVDLNPQAPTHVLAVPREHYRDIADLGRDAAAGAGLLAGIRGLAGQLGLTQFRTVFNTGAEVGQSVFHVHAHVLAGRPMGWPPG
;
A
#
# COMPACT_ATOMS: atom_id res chain seq x y z
N MET A 1 3.07 2.43 16.50
CA MET A 1 1.87 2.12 17.32
C MET A 1 0.64 2.16 16.43
N PRO A 2 -0.27 1.19 16.53
CA PRO A 2 -1.55 1.27 15.84
C PRO A 2 -2.37 2.48 16.31
N ASP A 3 -3.10 3.07 15.37
CA ASP A 3 -4.02 4.15 15.67
C ASP A 3 -5.45 3.59 15.66
N PRO A 4 -6.20 3.67 16.78
CA PRO A 4 -7.54 3.08 16.86
C PRO A 4 -8.57 3.74 15.92
N ASP A 5 -8.29 4.94 15.43
CA ASP A 5 -9.17 5.65 14.50
C ASP A 5 -8.78 5.44 13.03
N CYS A 6 -7.68 4.72 12.78
CA CYS A 6 -7.18 4.50 11.42
C CYS A 6 -7.86 3.30 10.77
N LEU A 7 -8.47 3.51 9.61
CA LEU A 7 -9.11 2.44 8.83
C LEU A 7 -8.13 1.31 8.52
N PHE A 8 -6.90 1.64 8.08
CA PHE A 8 -5.93 0.61 7.69
C PHE A 8 -5.34 -0.11 8.89
N CYS A 9 -5.16 0.57 10.03
CA CYS A 9 -4.79 -0.12 11.27
C CYS A 9 -5.85 -1.16 11.65
N LYS A 10 -7.13 -0.83 11.48
CA LYS A 10 -8.23 -1.77 11.75
C LYS A 10 -8.24 -2.94 10.77
N ILE A 11 -7.92 -2.70 9.50
CA ILE A 11 -7.82 -3.76 8.49
C ILE A 11 -6.66 -4.69 8.84
N VAL A 12 -5.50 -4.15 9.17
CA VAL A 12 -4.32 -4.93 9.57
C VAL A 12 -4.60 -5.77 10.82
N ALA A 13 -5.35 -5.22 11.76
CA ALA A 13 -5.73 -5.92 13.00
C ALA A 13 -6.81 -6.99 12.78
N GLY A 14 -7.48 -7.00 11.62
CA GLY A 14 -8.57 -7.92 11.34
C GLY A 14 -9.94 -7.45 11.83
N ASP A 15 -10.05 -6.21 12.31
CA ASP A 15 -11.31 -5.65 12.81
C ASP A 15 -12.27 -5.28 11.68
N ILE A 16 -11.70 -4.98 10.50
CA ILE A 16 -12.45 -4.69 9.27
C ILE A 16 -12.05 -5.70 8.22
N PRO A 17 -13.01 -6.36 7.54
CA PRO A 17 -12.71 -7.35 6.50
C PRO A 17 -11.95 -6.74 5.31
N SER A 18 -11.07 -7.53 4.71
CA SER A 18 -10.37 -7.18 3.49
C SER A 18 -10.01 -8.46 2.74
N THR A 19 -9.71 -8.34 1.44
CA THR A 19 -9.21 -9.46 0.65
C THR A 19 -7.69 -9.36 0.61
N SER A 20 -7.02 -10.07 1.52
CA SER A 20 -5.56 -10.09 1.59
C SER A 20 -4.99 -10.90 0.43
N VAL A 21 -3.93 -10.38 -0.19
CA VAL A 21 -3.22 -11.06 -1.29
C VAL A 21 -1.77 -11.36 -0.93
N TYR A 22 -1.23 -10.72 0.11
CA TYR A 22 0.14 -10.95 0.55
C TYR A 22 0.31 -10.41 1.97
N GLN A 23 1.07 -11.10 2.78
CA GLN A 23 1.44 -10.64 4.13
C GLN A 23 2.86 -11.11 4.47
N ASP A 24 3.57 -10.27 5.19
CA ASP A 24 4.81 -10.66 5.86
C ASP A 24 4.88 -9.95 7.22
N GLU A 25 6.03 -10.00 7.89
CA GLU A 25 6.17 -9.41 9.22
C GLU A 25 6.06 -7.88 9.21
N HIS A 26 6.29 -7.24 8.07
CA HIS A 26 6.28 -5.77 7.94
C HIS A 26 5.08 -5.23 7.21
N VAL A 27 4.49 -6.01 6.30
CA VAL A 27 3.53 -5.54 5.31
C VAL A 27 2.28 -6.38 5.29
N TYR A 28 1.15 -5.71 5.11
CA TYR A 28 -0.13 -6.30 4.79
C TYR A 28 -0.62 -5.73 3.46
N ALA A 29 -0.99 -6.58 2.51
CA ALA A 29 -1.46 -6.14 1.19
C ALA A 29 -2.83 -6.72 0.88
N PHE A 30 -3.72 -5.87 0.36
CA PHE A 30 -5.11 -6.25 0.09
C PHE A 30 -5.63 -5.55 -1.16
N VAL A 31 -6.69 -6.12 -1.74
CA VAL A 31 -7.31 -5.61 -2.97
C VAL A 31 -7.99 -4.27 -2.69
N ASP A 32 -7.76 -3.29 -3.58
CA ASP A 32 -8.51 -2.03 -3.55
C ASP A 32 -9.96 -2.29 -3.97
N LEU A 33 -10.92 -1.77 -3.21
CA LEU A 33 -12.35 -1.96 -3.49
C LEU A 33 -12.84 -1.15 -4.70
N ASN A 34 -12.06 -0.17 -5.15
CA ASN A 34 -12.36 0.62 -6.34
C ASN A 34 -11.17 0.53 -7.31
N PRO A 35 -10.94 -0.65 -7.91
CA PRO A 35 -9.73 -0.88 -8.70
C PRO A 35 -9.69 -0.01 -9.95
N GLN A 36 -8.51 0.54 -10.22
CA GLN A 36 -8.24 1.37 -11.39
C GLN A 36 -7.42 0.64 -12.45
N ALA A 37 -7.15 -0.64 -12.23
CA ALA A 37 -6.45 -1.52 -13.16
C ALA A 37 -6.87 -2.97 -12.87
N PRO A 38 -6.63 -3.92 -13.80
CA PRO A 38 -6.94 -5.34 -13.55
C PRO A 38 -6.32 -5.89 -12.27
N THR A 39 -5.10 -5.45 -11.94
CA THR A 39 -4.52 -5.64 -10.62
C THR A 39 -4.36 -4.27 -9.97
N HIS A 40 -5.02 -4.07 -8.84
CA HIS A 40 -4.89 -2.87 -8.03
C HIS A 40 -4.94 -3.28 -6.57
N VAL A 41 -3.78 -3.33 -5.93
CA VAL A 41 -3.67 -3.70 -4.52
C VAL A 41 -3.03 -2.57 -3.75
N LEU A 42 -3.34 -2.52 -2.46
CA LEU A 42 -2.75 -1.58 -1.51
C LEU A 42 -1.77 -2.34 -0.63
N ALA A 43 -0.53 -1.88 -0.57
CA ALA A 43 0.48 -2.41 0.33
C ALA A 43 0.70 -1.41 1.46
N VAL A 44 0.48 -1.83 2.69
CA VAL A 44 0.59 -0.96 3.86
C VAL A 44 1.57 -1.57 4.86
N PRO A 45 2.38 -0.73 5.54
CA PRO A 45 3.13 -1.23 6.68
C PRO A 45 2.15 -1.57 7.81
N ARG A 46 2.47 -2.61 8.60
CA ARG A 46 1.64 -2.98 9.76
C ARG A 46 1.67 -1.89 10.84
N GLU A 47 2.83 -1.22 10.99
CA GLU A 47 2.94 -0.07 11.86
C GLU A 47 2.31 1.16 11.22
N HIS A 48 1.76 2.04 12.04
CA HIS A 48 1.13 3.27 11.55
C HIS A 48 2.18 4.33 11.25
N TYR A 49 2.22 4.76 9.98
CA TYR A 49 2.94 5.96 9.52
C TYR A 49 1.94 6.76 8.70
N ARG A 50 1.94 8.07 8.87
CA ARG A 50 0.94 8.94 8.25
C ARG A 50 1.03 8.93 6.72
N ASP A 51 2.26 9.03 6.19
CA ASP A 51 2.52 9.16 4.76
C ASP A 51 3.96 8.75 4.45
N ILE A 52 4.38 8.86 3.18
CA ILE A 52 5.72 8.44 2.80
C ILE A 52 6.83 9.29 3.45
N ALA A 53 6.55 10.57 3.71
CA ALA A 53 7.54 11.43 4.38
C ALA A 53 7.76 10.97 5.83
N ASP A 54 6.68 10.63 6.53
CA ASP A 54 6.76 10.08 7.89
C ASP A 54 7.48 8.72 7.90
N LEU A 55 7.12 7.84 6.96
CA LEU A 55 7.77 6.53 6.81
C LEU A 55 9.28 6.67 6.57
N GLY A 56 9.68 7.65 5.78
CA GLY A 56 11.08 7.89 5.43
C GLY A 56 11.97 8.25 6.63
N ARG A 57 11.38 8.59 7.77
CA ARG A 57 12.12 8.84 9.01
C ARG A 57 12.59 7.55 9.69
N ASP A 58 12.04 6.42 9.26
CA ASP A 58 12.40 5.09 9.76
C ASP A 58 12.89 4.25 8.58
N ALA A 59 14.21 4.21 8.40
CA ALA A 59 14.80 3.53 7.25
C ALA A 59 14.47 2.03 7.21
N ALA A 60 14.42 1.38 8.35
CA ALA A 60 14.09 -0.05 8.41
C ALA A 60 12.64 -0.31 8.00
N ALA A 61 11.71 0.54 8.43
CA ALA A 61 10.30 0.44 8.05
C ALA A 61 10.11 0.70 6.55
N GLY A 62 10.81 1.69 6.00
CA GLY A 62 10.80 1.98 4.57
C GLY A 62 11.33 0.81 3.75
N ALA A 63 12.46 0.24 4.16
CA ALA A 63 13.02 -0.95 3.52
C ALA A 63 12.05 -2.14 3.60
N GLY A 64 11.39 -2.32 4.74
CA GLY A 64 10.38 -3.37 4.92
C GLY A 64 9.20 -3.23 3.96
N LEU A 65 8.71 -2.01 3.74
CA LEU A 65 7.63 -1.78 2.78
C LEU A 65 8.07 -2.09 1.36
N LEU A 66 9.25 -1.65 0.94
CA LEU A 66 9.77 -1.94 -0.40
C LEU A 66 9.99 -3.44 -0.61
N ALA A 67 10.55 -4.12 0.37
CA ALA A 67 10.73 -5.57 0.32
C ALA A 67 9.38 -6.30 0.24
N GLY A 68 8.38 -5.80 0.96
CA GLY A 68 7.01 -6.32 0.92
C GLY A 68 6.36 -6.14 -0.46
N ILE A 69 6.56 -5.00 -1.09
CA ILE A 69 6.07 -4.76 -2.47
C ILE A 69 6.73 -5.76 -3.43
N ARG A 70 8.02 -6.00 -3.30
CA ARG A 70 8.70 -7.02 -4.08
C ARG A 70 8.10 -8.41 -3.85
N GLY A 71 7.86 -8.77 -2.60
CA GLY A 71 7.26 -10.06 -2.26
C GLY A 71 5.87 -10.24 -2.85
N LEU A 72 5.04 -9.22 -2.73
CA LEU A 72 3.69 -9.21 -3.30
C LEU A 72 3.71 -9.31 -4.82
N ALA A 73 4.60 -8.59 -5.49
CA ALA A 73 4.75 -8.67 -6.94
C ALA A 73 5.15 -10.09 -7.37
N GLY A 74 6.09 -10.72 -6.66
CA GLY A 74 6.48 -12.10 -6.92
C GLY A 74 5.33 -13.08 -6.74
N GLN A 75 4.57 -12.93 -5.66
CA GLN A 75 3.43 -13.80 -5.39
C GLN A 75 2.32 -13.68 -6.44
N LEU A 76 2.07 -12.48 -6.93
CA LEU A 76 1.04 -12.23 -7.96
C LEU A 76 1.58 -12.39 -9.38
N GLY A 77 2.84 -12.71 -9.55
CA GLY A 77 3.46 -12.89 -10.87
C GLY A 77 3.60 -11.58 -11.66
N LEU A 78 3.70 -10.45 -10.98
CA LEU A 78 3.83 -9.15 -11.63
C LEU A 78 5.27 -8.87 -12.01
N THR A 79 5.53 -8.61 -13.30
CA THR A 79 6.83 -8.20 -13.82
C THR A 79 6.85 -6.73 -14.23
N GLN A 80 5.70 -6.18 -14.53
CA GLN A 80 5.52 -4.78 -14.92
C GLN A 80 4.37 -4.20 -14.11
N PHE A 81 4.65 -3.17 -13.33
CA PHE A 81 3.63 -2.53 -12.50
C PHE A 81 4.05 -1.10 -12.16
N ARG A 82 3.07 -0.30 -11.83
CA ARG A 82 3.30 1.06 -11.33
C ARG A 82 3.01 1.11 -9.84
N THR A 83 3.87 1.77 -9.10
CA THR A 83 3.67 2.01 -7.67
C THR A 83 3.45 3.50 -7.44
N VAL A 84 2.37 3.83 -6.75
CA VAL A 84 2.00 5.22 -6.47
C VAL A 84 1.82 5.43 -4.98
N PHE A 85 2.46 6.46 -4.44
CA PHE A 85 2.21 6.98 -3.11
C PHE A 85 1.64 8.39 -3.25
N ASN A 86 0.50 8.64 -2.61
CA ASN A 86 -0.04 9.99 -2.49
C ASN A 86 0.30 10.54 -1.11
N THR A 87 0.87 11.72 -1.05
CA THR A 87 1.20 12.40 0.21
C THR A 87 0.43 13.70 0.28
N GLY A 88 -0.59 13.74 1.13
CA GLY A 88 -1.45 14.90 1.30
C GLY A 88 -2.78 14.79 0.56
N ALA A 89 -3.79 15.44 1.11
CA ALA A 89 -5.17 15.38 0.58
C ALA A 89 -5.31 15.98 -0.81
N GLU A 90 -4.54 17.03 -1.12
CA GLU A 90 -4.64 17.72 -2.41
C GLU A 90 -4.31 16.81 -3.58
N VAL A 91 -3.39 15.87 -3.39
CA VAL A 91 -2.98 14.94 -4.45
C VAL A 91 -3.64 13.57 -4.34
N GLY A 92 -4.65 13.43 -3.46
CA GLY A 92 -5.49 12.24 -3.43
C GLY A 92 -5.28 11.30 -2.26
N GLN A 93 -4.50 11.66 -1.24
CA GLN A 93 -4.43 10.84 -0.04
C GLN A 93 -5.71 11.02 0.77
N SER A 94 -6.50 9.95 0.87
CA SER A 94 -7.76 9.95 1.61
C SER A 94 -7.67 9.20 2.94
N VAL A 95 -6.72 8.29 3.09
CA VAL A 95 -6.46 7.57 4.34
C VAL A 95 -5.03 7.90 4.78
N PHE A 96 -4.90 8.41 6.01
CA PHE A 96 -3.61 8.87 6.54
C PHE A 96 -2.90 7.76 7.30
N HIS A 97 -2.69 6.69 6.59
CA HIS A 97 -1.81 5.58 6.89
C HIS A 97 -1.11 5.27 5.56
N VAL A 98 0.19 5.41 5.51
CA VAL A 98 0.95 5.29 4.25
C VAL A 98 0.59 4.00 3.52
N HIS A 99 0.32 4.12 2.24
CA HIS A 99 -0.01 2.97 1.41
C HIS A 99 0.50 3.16 0.00
N ALA A 100 1.01 2.08 -0.57
CA ALA A 100 1.42 2.01 -1.96
C ALA A 100 0.26 1.44 -2.77
N HIS A 101 -0.18 2.18 -3.78
CA HIS A 101 -1.02 1.60 -4.83
C HIS A 101 -0.11 0.84 -5.78
N VAL A 102 -0.36 -0.45 -5.95
CA VAL A 102 0.35 -1.28 -6.93
C VAL A 102 -0.63 -1.63 -8.03
N LEU A 103 -0.38 -1.11 -9.22
CA LEU A 103 -1.29 -1.21 -10.36
C LEU A 103 -0.60 -1.95 -11.52
N ALA A 104 -1.29 -2.91 -12.11
CA ALA A 104 -0.76 -3.70 -13.21
C ALA A 104 -1.88 -4.22 -14.10
N GLY A 105 -1.50 -4.72 -15.28
CA GLY A 105 -2.42 -5.42 -16.17
C GLY A 105 -2.97 -4.57 -17.30
N ARG A 106 -2.53 -3.32 -17.43
CA ARG A 106 -2.84 -2.44 -18.55
C ARG A 106 -1.73 -1.44 -18.81
N PRO A 107 -1.64 -0.87 -20.01
CA PRO A 107 -0.76 0.27 -20.27
C PRO A 107 -1.14 1.46 -19.41
N MET A 108 -0.15 2.24 -19.02
CA MET A 108 -0.34 3.45 -18.22
C MET A 108 0.37 4.60 -18.88
N GLY A 109 -0.27 5.78 -18.80
CA GLY A 109 0.22 6.95 -19.49
C GLY A 109 1.25 7.76 -18.71
N TRP A 110 1.81 8.72 -19.41
CA TRP A 110 2.66 9.74 -18.84
C TRP A 110 2.25 11.09 -19.43
N PRO A 111 2.01 12.15 -18.64
CA PRO A 111 2.23 12.25 -17.19
C PRO A 111 1.27 11.36 -16.38
N PRO A 112 1.67 11.02 -15.11
CA PRO A 112 0.96 10.00 -14.32
C PRO A 112 -0.34 10.47 -13.66
N GLY A 113 -0.70 11.70 -13.80
CA GLY A 113 -1.91 12.21 -13.17
C GLY A 113 -2.67 13.25 -13.95
#